data_fb9ebc1142cfe40c79010fdc8a723dfb
#
_entry.id   fb9ebc1142cfe40c79010fdc8a723dfb
#
_cell.length_a   1.000
_cell.length_b   1.000
_cell.length_c   1.000
_cell.angle_alpha   90.00
_cell.angle_beta   90.00
_cell.angle_gamma   90.00
#
_symmetry.space_group_name_H-M   'P 1'
#
loop_
_entity.id
_entity.type
_entity.pdbx_description
1 polymer ?
#
loop_
_entity_poly.entity_id
_entity_poly.type
_entity_poly.pdbx_seq_one_letter_code
_entity_poly.pdbx_strand_id
1 'polypeptide(L)'
;MRKRFFSKLAIVMSTAIAVSGCFCTIDKAFVNAETIQDEDDSYYDDDSDYDDSTDDSYDDSTDDSYDDSTDDSDNEETTGTKIDDVKLSSSELQAFVKESDSDENGYISQSEAEKITYVSISKKASQSDLTQIIKLYPNISELMWNAGTLTKLTFPKNNIKRLNITSKAASQLVISGINQKLNNLSYTAQGSKKYAFNFAKGSAYKKVEDFNLMGKQINGVKLSNAEVGTLYVTDTSAKKIDASSDKIINLWVQNNKKLSSFTVRNCSKLKSVSCGYNALSRLNISGCPKLLSVSCDRNKLTKLDISKYKNLKSISCGQNKLKKFDISKNKKLISVYCNDNKLTELNTSKNKKLSYFGCSNNKLNKLNVMQNKKLTSLSCYGNKFTKVNLKKNKELVSMAVSKTYKLMSSYIPTASKSNTNYIYIDVKKGTKLNLVKYAPALKKAKFSIGEDSQYITVNKKGVVSIKKKKDYVYGYVIATLNKKEYNIRIMGF
;
A
#
# COMPACT_ATOMS: atom_id res chain seq x y z
N MET A 1 -6.07 -13.60 31.55
CA MET A 1 -5.94 -12.19 31.13
C MET A 1 -5.17 -11.96 29.80
N ARG A 2 -4.42 -12.92 29.26
CA ARG A 2 -3.58 -12.79 28.03
C ARG A 2 -4.34 -12.57 26.70
N LYS A 3 -5.63 -12.88 26.59
CA LYS A 3 -6.39 -12.70 25.31
C LYS A 3 -6.96 -11.31 25.05
N ARG A 4 -6.93 -10.38 26.02
CA ARG A 4 -7.50 -9.02 25.84
C ARG A 4 -6.50 -7.92 25.47
N PHE A 5 -5.20 -8.17 25.56
CA PHE A 5 -4.17 -7.17 25.23
C PHE A 5 -3.85 -7.12 23.73
N PHE A 6 -3.86 -8.27 23.06
CA PHE A 6 -3.64 -8.34 21.60
C PHE A 6 -4.77 -7.74 20.76
N SER A 7 -6.00 -7.68 21.29
CA SER A 7 -7.14 -7.10 20.55
C SER A 7 -7.14 -5.55 20.49
N LYS A 8 -6.50 -4.86 21.42
CA LYS A 8 -6.42 -3.38 21.42
C LYS A 8 -5.28 -2.84 20.56
N LEU A 9 -4.19 -3.57 20.39
CA LEU A 9 -3.08 -3.16 19.51
C LEU A 9 -3.42 -3.36 18.03
N ALA A 10 -4.18 -4.40 17.71
CA ALA A 10 -4.71 -4.62 16.35
C ALA A 10 -5.70 -3.53 15.90
N ILE A 11 -6.42 -2.89 16.85
CA ILE A 11 -7.39 -1.83 16.56
C ILE A 11 -6.70 -0.49 16.26
N VAL A 12 -5.54 -0.20 16.84
CA VAL A 12 -4.81 1.05 16.55
C VAL A 12 -4.10 0.98 15.20
N MET A 13 -3.66 -0.19 14.76
CA MET A 13 -3.15 -0.38 13.39
C MET A 13 -4.29 -0.41 12.34
N SER A 14 -5.48 -0.92 12.69
CA SER A 14 -6.61 -0.95 11.76
C SER A 14 -7.25 0.42 11.52
N THR A 15 -7.19 1.35 12.47
CA THR A 15 -7.72 2.72 12.27
C THR A 15 -6.81 3.61 11.43
N ALA A 16 -5.49 3.39 11.41
CA ALA A 16 -4.59 4.04 10.45
C ALA A 16 -4.80 3.54 9.01
N ILE A 17 -5.29 2.31 8.84
CA ILE A 17 -5.60 1.68 7.55
C ILE A 17 -7.01 2.02 7.06
N ALA A 18 -7.97 2.27 7.97
CA ALA A 18 -9.37 2.52 7.62
C ALA A 18 -9.64 3.92 7.02
N VAL A 19 -8.78 4.92 7.24
CA VAL A 19 -8.86 6.24 6.56
C VAL A 19 -8.35 6.15 5.11
N SER A 20 -7.66 5.08 4.74
CA SER A 20 -7.17 4.81 3.38
C SER A 20 -8.06 3.84 2.57
N GLY A 21 -9.20 3.40 3.11
CA GLY A 21 -10.04 2.33 2.56
C GLY A 21 -10.57 2.53 1.13
N CYS A 22 -10.40 3.71 0.52
CA CYS A 22 -10.70 3.94 -0.90
C CYS A 22 -9.50 3.69 -1.83
N PHE A 23 -8.30 3.42 -1.29
CA PHE A 23 -7.04 3.29 -2.02
C PHE A 23 -6.57 1.85 -2.20
N CYS A 24 -7.08 0.92 -1.40
CA CYS A 24 -6.62 -0.47 -1.39
C CYS A 24 -6.89 -1.23 -2.70
N THR A 25 -7.83 -0.76 -3.53
CA THR A 25 -8.14 -1.40 -4.82
C THR A 25 -7.21 -0.96 -5.95
N ILE A 26 -6.64 0.26 -5.86
CA ILE A 26 -5.68 0.74 -6.87
C ILE A 26 -4.28 0.21 -6.56
N ASP A 27 -3.88 0.17 -5.29
CA ASP A 27 -2.57 -0.35 -4.88
C ASP A 27 -2.46 -1.88 -5.07
N LYS A 28 -3.54 -2.66 -4.88
CA LYS A 28 -3.52 -4.09 -5.22
C LYS A 28 -3.35 -4.34 -6.72
N ALA A 29 -3.87 -3.47 -7.58
CA ALA A 29 -3.61 -3.56 -9.02
C ALA A 29 -2.16 -3.20 -9.38
N PHE A 30 -1.52 -2.30 -8.61
CA PHE A 30 -0.09 -1.98 -8.75
C PHE A 30 0.79 -3.13 -8.25
N VAL A 31 0.48 -3.73 -7.10
CA VAL A 31 1.22 -4.86 -6.52
C VAL A 31 1.09 -6.11 -7.38
N ASN A 32 -0.11 -6.42 -7.90
CA ASN A 32 -0.29 -7.57 -8.80
C ASN A 32 0.41 -7.42 -10.16
N ALA A 33 0.76 -6.18 -10.57
CA ALA A 33 1.59 -5.98 -11.76
C ALA A 33 3.08 -6.31 -11.50
N GLU A 34 3.51 -6.39 -10.24
CA GLU A 34 4.88 -6.76 -9.86
C GLU A 34 5.06 -8.29 -9.67
N THR A 35 3.96 -9.06 -9.46
CA THR A 35 4.02 -10.52 -9.21
C THR A 35 3.83 -11.39 -10.46
N ILE A 36 3.81 -10.82 -11.66
CA ILE A 36 3.97 -11.64 -12.87
C ILE A 36 5.48 -11.86 -13.05
N GLN A 37 6.01 -12.85 -12.35
CA GLN A 37 7.30 -13.45 -12.67
C GLN A 37 7.14 -14.27 -13.95
N ASP A 38 8.18 -14.22 -14.78
CA ASP A 38 8.35 -15.07 -15.96
C ASP A 38 8.40 -16.54 -15.44
N GLU A 39 7.32 -17.29 -15.68
CA GLU A 39 7.36 -18.75 -15.60
C GLU A 39 7.99 -19.24 -16.92
N ASP A 40 9.23 -19.65 -16.82
CA ASP A 40 9.86 -20.57 -17.77
C ASP A 40 9.81 -21.98 -17.17
N ASP A 41 9.44 -22.88 -18.03
CA ASP A 41 9.12 -24.29 -17.81
C ASP A 41 10.17 -25.07 -17.02
N SER A 42 9.73 -25.89 -16.06
CA SER A 42 10.18 -27.30 -16.01
C SER A 42 9.27 -28.16 -15.12
N TYR A 43 8.80 -29.22 -15.73
CA TYR A 43 8.13 -30.39 -15.14
C TYR A 43 8.89 -31.02 -14.00
N TYR A 44 8.17 -31.45 -12.96
CA TYR A 44 8.31 -32.79 -12.35
C TYR A 44 7.04 -33.11 -11.56
N ASP A 45 6.43 -34.26 -11.95
CA ASP A 45 5.46 -35.02 -11.19
C ASP A 45 6.13 -35.62 -9.94
N ASP A 46 5.43 -35.69 -8.83
CA ASP A 46 5.41 -36.93 -8.04
C ASP A 46 4.18 -36.98 -7.11
N ASP A 47 3.41 -38.05 -7.30
CA ASP A 47 2.32 -38.47 -6.47
C ASP A 47 2.86 -39.16 -5.19
N SER A 48 2.22 -38.92 -4.03
CA SER A 48 2.02 -40.00 -3.07
C SER A 48 0.96 -39.67 -2.03
N ASP A 49 -0.13 -40.39 -2.12
CA ASP A 49 -1.14 -40.62 -1.11
C ASP A 49 -0.50 -41.10 0.23
N TYR A 50 -1.06 -40.68 1.35
CA TYR A 50 -1.11 -41.56 2.53
C TYR A 50 -2.35 -41.29 3.37
N ASP A 51 -2.94 -42.39 3.62
CA ASP A 51 -4.20 -42.83 4.15
C ASP A 51 -4.28 -42.66 5.69
N ASP A 52 -5.50 -42.50 6.13
CA ASP A 52 -6.02 -42.46 7.47
C ASP A 52 -6.05 -43.88 8.07
N SER A 53 -5.62 -44.07 9.33
CA SER A 53 -6.21 -45.12 10.18
C SER A 53 -5.92 -44.94 11.67
N THR A 54 -7.00 -44.80 12.39
CA THR A 54 -7.20 -45.02 13.83
C THR A 54 -6.62 -46.34 14.34
N ASP A 55 -6.12 -46.41 15.56
CA ASP A 55 -6.65 -47.37 16.52
C ASP A 55 -6.22 -47.09 17.98
N ASP A 56 -7.17 -47.34 18.87
CA ASP A 56 -7.10 -47.29 20.32
C ASP A 56 -6.39 -48.53 20.88
N SER A 57 -5.66 -48.40 22.01
CA SER A 57 -5.72 -49.42 23.06
C SER A 57 -5.15 -48.90 24.39
N TYR A 58 -5.99 -48.97 25.38
CA TYR A 58 -5.66 -48.94 26.83
C TYR A 58 -4.76 -50.09 27.21
N ASP A 59 -3.81 -49.88 28.12
CA ASP A 59 -3.57 -50.85 29.17
C ASP A 59 -3.07 -50.19 30.47
N ASP A 60 -3.64 -50.70 31.52
CA ASP A 60 -3.54 -50.32 32.92
C ASP A 60 -2.53 -51.30 33.63
N SER A 61 -1.58 -50.75 34.34
CA SER A 61 -0.98 -51.53 35.43
C SER A 61 -0.29 -50.63 36.46
N THR A 62 -0.90 -50.57 37.61
CA THR A 62 -0.37 -50.17 38.91
C THR A 62 0.90 -50.90 39.27
N ASP A 63 1.90 -50.22 39.84
CA ASP A 63 2.63 -50.76 40.96
C ASP A 63 3.21 -49.67 41.87
N ASP A 64 2.89 -49.76 43.14
CA ASP A 64 3.35 -48.95 44.25
C ASP A 64 4.76 -49.32 44.65
N SER A 65 5.66 -48.33 44.77
CA SER A 65 6.76 -48.44 45.73
C SER A 65 7.16 -47.09 46.28
N TYR A 66 6.79 -46.83 47.52
CA TYR A 66 7.35 -45.79 48.37
C TYR A 66 8.85 -46.00 48.51
N ASP A 67 9.66 -45.01 48.21
CA ASP A 67 10.97 -44.86 48.85
C ASP A 67 11.13 -43.40 49.32
N ASP A 68 11.26 -43.31 50.61
CA ASP A 68 11.51 -42.12 51.39
C ASP A 68 13.02 -41.84 51.37
N SER A 69 13.44 -40.75 50.71
CA SER A 69 14.77 -40.24 50.96
C SER A 69 14.89 -38.75 50.67
N THR A 70 15.01 -37.98 51.73
CA THR A 70 15.87 -36.83 51.91
C THR A 70 15.51 -35.56 51.13
N ASP A 71 14.97 -34.66 51.91
CA ASP A 71 15.12 -33.23 51.93
C ASP A 71 16.54 -32.78 51.42
N ASP A 72 16.63 -32.51 50.15
CA ASP A 72 17.64 -31.65 49.57
C ASP A 72 16.93 -30.32 49.22
N SER A 73 17.00 -29.40 50.15
CA SER A 73 16.75 -28.00 49.90
C SER A 73 17.62 -27.53 48.75
N ASP A 74 17.11 -27.64 47.52
CA ASP A 74 17.69 -27.02 46.34
C ASP A 74 17.77 -25.51 46.59
N ASN A 75 18.94 -25.14 47.06
CA ASN A 75 19.41 -23.77 47.02
C ASN A 75 19.64 -23.48 45.53
N GLU A 76 18.55 -23.23 44.77
CA GLU A 76 18.69 -22.67 43.44
C GLU A 76 19.41 -21.33 43.60
N GLU A 77 20.74 -21.35 43.40
CA GLU A 77 21.51 -20.14 43.24
C GLU A 77 20.76 -19.25 42.24
N THR A 78 20.23 -18.14 42.71
CA THR A 78 19.57 -17.13 41.89
C THR A 78 20.58 -16.53 40.93
N THR A 79 20.84 -17.28 39.83
CA THR A 79 21.77 -16.90 38.76
C THR A 79 21.05 -15.98 37.79
N GLY A 80 21.28 -14.69 37.88
CA GLY A 80 20.64 -13.74 37.00
C GLY A 80 20.95 -12.27 37.39
N THR A 81 20.36 -11.36 36.67
CA THR A 81 20.44 -9.92 37.01
C THR A 81 19.33 -9.56 37.98
N LYS A 82 19.68 -9.13 39.20
CA LYS A 82 18.70 -8.70 40.21
C LYS A 82 17.94 -7.47 39.70
N ILE A 83 16.61 -7.53 39.72
CA ILE A 83 15.74 -6.47 39.18
C ILE A 83 15.98 -5.14 39.89
N ASP A 84 16.19 -5.14 41.21
CA ASP A 84 16.44 -3.92 41.99
C ASP A 84 17.74 -3.20 41.61
N ASP A 85 18.69 -3.90 40.96
CA ASP A 85 19.95 -3.33 40.49
C ASP A 85 19.82 -2.67 39.11
N VAL A 86 18.72 -2.91 38.41
CA VAL A 86 18.42 -2.31 37.09
C VAL A 86 17.85 -0.90 37.29
N LYS A 87 18.71 0.12 37.22
CA LYS A 87 18.35 1.53 37.49
C LYS A 87 17.83 2.21 36.21
N LEU A 88 16.54 2.06 35.93
CA LEU A 88 15.87 2.71 34.80
C LEU A 88 15.17 4.00 35.22
N SER A 89 15.24 5.03 34.39
CA SER A 89 14.55 6.29 34.61
C SER A 89 13.08 6.25 34.12
N SER A 90 12.76 5.33 33.20
CA SER A 90 11.43 5.14 32.66
C SER A 90 10.62 4.16 33.49
N SER A 91 9.51 4.61 34.12
CA SER A 91 8.60 3.74 34.85
C SER A 91 7.95 2.66 33.97
N GLU A 92 7.79 2.92 32.68
CA GLU A 92 7.28 1.94 31.70
C GLU A 92 8.31 0.80 31.49
N LEU A 93 9.61 1.12 31.46
CA LEU A 93 10.66 0.11 31.37
C LEU A 93 10.86 -0.63 32.70
N GLN A 94 10.73 0.03 33.85
CA GLN A 94 10.76 -0.65 35.15
C GLN A 94 9.65 -1.71 35.26
N ALA A 95 8.42 -1.34 34.84
CA ALA A 95 7.31 -2.29 34.78
C ALA A 95 7.59 -3.46 33.82
N PHE A 96 8.12 -3.14 32.64
CA PHE A 96 8.47 -4.16 31.63
C PHE A 96 9.52 -5.16 32.16
N VAL A 97 10.55 -4.70 32.87
CA VAL A 97 11.56 -5.59 33.47
C VAL A 97 10.93 -6.50 34.52
N LYS A 98 10.07 -5.97 35.39
CA LYS A 98 9.33 -6.79 36.38
C LYS A 98 8.40 -7.81 35.75
N GLU A 99 7.74 -7.45 34.62
CA GLU A 99 6.86 -8.37 33.90
C GLU A 99 7.64 -9.46 33.13
N SER A 100 8.94 -9.30 32.91
CA SER A 100 9.80 -10.26 32.25
C SER A 100 10.40 -11.31 33.20
N ASP A 101 10.34 -11.10 34.49
CA ASP A 101 10.58 -12.06 35.56
C ASP A 101 9.36 -13.01 35.62
N SER A 102 9.49 -14.16 35.01
CA SER A 102 8.35 -15.07 34.77
C SER A 102 8.06 -16.01 35.95
N ASP A 103 9.03 -16.21 36.80
CA ASP A 103 8.96 -17.04 38.02
C ASP A 103 8.82 -16.18 39.29
N GLU A 104 8.85 -14.86 39.16
CA GLU A 104 8.66 -13.86 40.22
C GLU A 104 9.72 -13.96 41.34
N ASN A 105 10.92 -14.46 41.00
CA ASN A 105 12.01 -14.64 41.99
C ASN A 105 12.83 -13.39 42.26
N GLY A 106 12.55 -12.27 41.55
CA GLY A 106 13.23 -10.98 41.68
C GLY A 106 14.52 -10.85 40.86
N TYR A 107 14.80 -11.81 40.00
CA TYR A 107 15.96 -11.84 39.10
C TYR A 107 15.51 -12.04 37.67
N ILE A 108 16.28 -11.54 36.71
CA ILE A 108 16.13 -11.88 35.29
C ILE A 108 17.21 -12.93 34.98
N SER A 109 16.83 -14.18 34.86
CA SER A 109 17.69 -15.29 34.44
C SER A 109 18.13 -15.12 32.98
N GLN A 110 19.17 -15.81 32.57
CA GLN A 110 19.60 -15.84 31.18
C GLN A 110 18.49 -16.37 30.25
N SER A 111 17.78 -17.41 30.68
CA SER A 111 16.66 -18.02 29.91
C SER A 111 15.52 -17.03 29.69
N GLU A 112 15.17 -16.20 30.66
CA GLU A 112 14.16 -15.16 30.55
C GLU A 112 14.61 -14.02 29.64
N ALA A 113 15.85 -13.55 29.84
CA ALA A 113 16.44 -12.51 29.02
C ALA A 113 16.50 -12.89 27.54
N GLU A 114 16.83 -14.12 27.21
CA GLU A 114 16.92 -14.63 25.84
C GLU A 114 15.57 -14.78 25.14
N LYS A 115 14.47 -14.91 25.86
CA LYS A 115 13.11 -14.96 25.31
C LYS A 115 12.62 -13.57 24.83
N ILE A 116 13.23 -12.49 25.29
CA ILE A 116 12.82 -11.13 24.94
C ILE A 116 13.44 -10.73 23.62
N THR A 117 12.63 -10.66 22.59
CA THR A 117 13.02 -10.25 21.22
C THR A 117 12.45 -8.90 20.78
N TYR A 118 11.51 -8.36 21.56
CA TYR A 118 10.79 -7.12 21.27
C TYR A 118 10.62 -6.28 22.53
N VAL A 119 10.93 -4.98 22.42
CA VAL A 119 10.66 -3.99 23.47
C VAL A 119 9.98 -2.78 22.86
N SER A 120 8.91 -2.29 23.49
CA SER A 120 8.16 -1.12 23.07
C SER A 120 7.91 -0.17 24.23
N ILE A 121 8.30 1.07 24.06
CA ILE A 121 8.00 2.14 25.01
C ILE A 121 7.35 3.34 24.33
N SER A 122 6.34 3.89 24.97
CA SER A 122 5.61 5.08 24.53
C SER A 122 6.08 6.34 25.25
N LYS A 123 6.49 6.23 26.51
CA LYS A 123 7.03 7.33 27.28
C LYS A 123 8.51 7.58 26.94
N LYS A 124 8.95 8.81 27.19
CA LYS A 124 10.37 9.20 27.00
C LYS A 124 11.28 8.30 27.83
N ALA A 125 12.36 7.80 27.21
CA ALA A 125 13.43 7.08 27.88
C ALA A 125 14.80 7.67 27.56
N SER A 126 15.75 7.46 28.46
CA SER A 126 17.09 8.03 28.41
C SER A 126 18.07 7.18 27.59
N GLN A 127 19.27 7.72 27.36
CA GLN A 127 20.38 6.93 26.80
C GLN A 127 20.84 5.82 27.76
N SER A 128 20.77 6.06 29.08
CA SER A 128 21.10 5.05 30.09
C SER A 128 20.12 3.90 30.05
N ASP A 129 18.80 4.20 29.98
CA ASP A 129 17.77 3.18 29.86
C ASP A 129 18.00 2.28 28.64
N LEU A 130 18.28 2.89 27.46
CA LEU A 130 18.59 2.14 26.24
C LEU A 130 19.77 1.19 26.43
N THR A 131 20.81 1.69 27.08
CA THR A 131 22.04 0.91 27.29
C THR A 131 21.79 -0.29 28.20
N GLN A 132 21.04 -0.10 29.29
CA GLN A 132 20.71 -1.14 30.25
C GLN A 132 19.79 -2.20 29.62
N ILE A 133 18.72 -1.80 28.93
CA ILE A 133 17.79 -2.71 28.30
C ILE A 133 18.47 -3.57 27.22
N ILE A 134 19.31 -2.98 26.36
CA ILE A 134 20.02 -3.76 25.32
C ILE A 134 21.04 -4.71 25.93
N LYS A 135 21.65 -4.39 27.06
CA LYS A 135 22.55 -5.28 27.77
C LYS A 135 21.82 -6.42 28.46
N LEU A 136 20.68 -6.11 29.10
CA LEU A 136 19.87 -7.07 29.83
C LEU A 136 19.23 -8.10 28.88
N TYR A 137 18.77 -7.67 27.73
CA TYR A 137 18.07 -8.51 26.75
C TYR A 137 18.84 -8.61 25.42
N PRO A 138 19.81 -9.51 25.29
CA PRO A 138 20.72 -9.57 24.14
C PRO A 138 20.03 -9.96 22.81
N ASN A 139 18.89 -10.62 22.88
CA ASN A 139 18.13 -11.10 21.70
C ASN A 139 17.12 -10.09 21.16
N ILE A 140 17.05 -8.88 21.69
CA ILE A 140 16.19 -7.83 21.13
C ILE A 140 16.54 -7.62 19.65
N SER A 141 15.59 -7.92 18.78
CA SER A 141 15.68 -7.71 17.34
C SER A 141 14.74 -6.61 16.82
N GLU A 142 13.73 -6.27 17.62
CA GLU A 142 12.79 -5.19 17.33
C GLU A 142 12.63 -4.25 18.53
N LEU A 143 12.79 -2.95 18.28
CA LEU A 143 12.73 -1.92 19.30
C LEU A 143 11.86 -0.74 18.88
N MET A 144 10.86 -0.39 19.70
CA MET A 144 10.12 0.87 19.60
C MET A 144 10.56 1.80 20.74
N TRP A 145 11.15 2.97 20.38
CA TRP A 145 11.79 3.85 21.35
C TRP A 145 11.36 5.31 21.22
N ASN A 146 10.90 5.88 22.31
CA ASN A 146 10.62 7.31 22.40
C ASN A 146 11.84 8.07 22.95
N ALA A 147 12.63 8.64 22.04
CA ALA A 147 13.84 9.36 22.37
C ALA A 147 13.57 10.77 22.99
N GLY A 148 12.32 11.22 23.07
CA GLY A 148 11.98 12.53 23.58
C GLY A 148 12.77 13.65 22.90
N THR A 149 13.47 14.48 23.67
CA THR A 149 14.27 15.62 23.18
C THR A 149 15.74 15.29 22.95
N LEU A 150 16.15 14.02 23.09
CA LEU A 150 17.54 13.61 22.84
C LEU A 150 17.95 13.95 21.40
N THR A 151 19.19 14.42 21.26
CA THR A 151 19.78 14.72 19.94
C THR A 151 20.72 13.63 19.46
N LYS A 152 21.08 12.68 20.34
CA LYS A 152 21.93 11.54 20.05
C LYS A 152 21.45 10.31 20.80
N LEU A 153 21.46 9.15 20.14
CA LEU A 153 21.33 7.81 20.71
C LEU A 153 22.51 6.96 20.24
N THR A 154 23.14 6.25 21.16
CA THR A 154 24.25 5.34 20.87
C THR A 154 23.87 3.95 21.38
N PHE A 155 23.76 3.01 20.47
CA PHE A 155 23.47 1.62 20.79
C PHE A 155 24.76 0.89 21.21
N PRO A 156 24.76 0.12 22.30
CA PRO A 156 25.84 -0.84 22.58
C PRO A 156 25.80 -1.97 21.51
N LYS A 157 26.63 -3.00 21.66
CA LYS A 157 26.52 -4.21 20.82
C LYS A 157 25.08 -4.73 20.85
N ASN A 158 24.49 -4.96 19.70
CA ASN A 158 23.07 -5.30 19.58
C ASN A 158 22.76 -6.12 18.33
N ASN A 159 21.57 -6.74 18.33
CA ASN A 159 21.02 -7.57 17.25
C ASN A 159 19.81 -6.90 16.58
N ILE A 160 19.60 -5.60 16.75
CA ILE A 160 18.44 -4.87 16.24
C ILE A 160 18.34 -4.99 14.72
N LYS A 161 17.20 -5.48 14.23
CA LYS A 161 16.82 -5.58 12.81
C LYS A 161 15.70 -4.62 12.44
N ARG A 162 14.81 -4.31 13.41
CA ARG A 162 13.71 -3.36 13.23
C ARG A 162 13.77 -2.29 14.32
N LEU A 163 13.74 -1.02 13.91
CA LEU A 163 13.86 0.11 14.84
C LEU A 163 12.80 1.17 14.53
N ASN A 164 11.93 1.43 15.50
CA ASN A 164 10.93 2.50 15.42
C ASN A 164 11.31 3.59 16.44
N ILE A 165 11.58 4.79 15.94
CA ILE A 165 12.02 5.94 16.76
C ILE A 165 10.99 7.06 16.66
N THR A 166 10.56 7.54 17.81
CA THR A 166 9.86 8.83 17.95
C THR A 166 10.78 9.86 18.57
N SER A 167 10.90 11.04 17.96
CA SER A 167 11.78 12.12 18.45
C SER A 167 11.03 13.45 18.50
N LYS A 168 11.15 14.16 19.63
CA LYS A 168 10.72 15.55 19.85
C LYS A 168 11.87 16.54 19.83
N ALA A 169 13.07 16.10 19.44
CA ALA A 169 14.26 16.94 19.38
C ALA A 169 14.09 18.15 18.44
N ALA A 170 14.78 19.23 18.77
CA ALA A 170 14.80 20.45 17.96
C ALA A 170 15.59 20.29 16.63
N SER A 171 16.37 19.22 16.50
CA SER A 171 17.14 18.82 15.31
C SER A 171 16.99 17.35 15.04
N GLN A 172 17.54 16.88 13.92
CA GLN A 172 17.59 15.45 13.63
C GLN A 172 18.34 14.70 14.73
N LEU A 173 17.72 13.66 15.29
CA LEU A 173 18.37 12.73 16.21
C LEU A 173 19.48 11.98 15.46
N VAL A 174 20.66 11.91 16.04
CA VAL A 174 21.79 11.12 15.53
C VAL A 174 21.74 9.73 16.19
N ILE A 175 21.62 8.68 15.40
CA ILE A 175 21.61 7.29 15.86
C ILE A 175 22.90 6.61 15.42
N SER A 176 23.66 6.05 16.36
CA SER A 176 24.94 5.37 16.15
C SER A 176 24.99 4.02 16.87
N GLY A 177 26.02 3.22 16.59
CA GLY A 177 26.20 1.89 17.22
C GLY A 177 25.39 0.78 16.54
N ILE A 178 24.62 1.05 15.50
CA ILE A 178 23.98 0.05 14.65
C ILE A 178 24.82 -0.09 13.39
N ASN A 179 25.55 -1.19 13.28
CA ASN A 179 26.49 -1.45 12.18
C ASN A 179 25.95 -2.44 11.14
N GLN A 180 25.00 -3.30 11.55
CA GLN A 180 24.29 -4.21 10.66
C GLN A 180 23.26 -3.48 9.80
N LYS A 181 22.83 -4.12 8.70
CA LYS A 181 21.71 -3.63 7.88
C LYS A 181 20.40 -3.81 8.67
N LEU A 182 19.63 -2.74 8.80
CA LEU A 182 18.27 -2.81 9.32
C LEU A 182 17.30 -3.30 8.24
N ASN A 183 16.39 -4.18 8.62
CA ASN A 183 15.27 -4.54 7.74
C ASN A 183 14.26 -3.40 7.67
N ASN A 184 13.99 -2.76 8.81
CA ASN A 184 13.10 -1.60 8.86
C ASN A 184 13.62 -0.55 9.84
N LEU A 185 13.53 0.71 9.42
CA LEU A 185 13.71 1.87 10.30
C LEU A 185 12.56 2.85 10.09
N SER A 186 11.80 3.10 11.14
CA SER A 186 10.77 4.13 11.16
C SER A 186 11.21 5.30 12.04
N TYR A 187 11.23 6.50 11.47
CA TYR A 187 11.58 7.72 12.19
C TYR A 187 10.43 8.72 12.14
N THR A 188 9.85 9.01 13.30
CA THR A 188 8.75 9.97 13.46
C THR A 188 9.22 11.22 14.20
N ALA A 189 9.26 12.37 13.50
CA ALA A 189 9.57 13.65 14.08
C ALA A 189 8.31 14.32 14.65
N GLN A 190 8.32 14.67 15.96
CA GLN A 190 7.17 15.25 16.68
C GLN A 190 7.49 16.59 17.38
N GLY A 191 8.71 17.11 17.25
CA GLY A 191 9.13 18.38 17.86
C GLY A 191 8.49 19.61 17.20
N SER A 192 8.75 20.81 17.75
CA SER A 192 8.23 22.08 17.23
C SER A 192 9.14 22.72 16.16
N LYS A 193 10.45 22.57 16.28
CA LYS A 193 11.43 23.17 15.38
C LYS A 193 11.58 22.34 14.09
N LYS A 194 11.77 23.03 12.96
CA LYS A 194 11.91 22.39 11.64
C LYS A 194 13.39 22.19 11.30
N TYR A 195 13.68 21.04 10.66
CA TYR A 195 15.02 20.72 10.16
C TYR A 195 14.96 19.87 8.89
N ALA A 196 16.04 19.90 8.11
CA ALA A 196 16.20 18.98 6.98
C ALA A 196 16.77 17.64 7.47
N PHE A 197 16.18 16.54 7.03
CA PHE A 197 16.67 15.20 7.34
C PHE A 197 17.80 14.82 6.38
N ASN A 198 18.95 14.44 6.95
CA ASN A 198 20.15 14.07 6.21
C ASN A 198 20.58 12.65 6.60
N PHE A 199 20.54 11.71 5.66
CA PHE A 199 20.92 10.32 5.87
C PHE A 199 22.41 10.11 6.19
N ALA A 200 23.28 11.08 5.92
CA ALA A 200 24.68 11.02 6.31
C ALA A 200 24.91 11.15 7.82
N LYS A 201 23.92 11.67 8.56
CA LYS A 201 24.01 11.87 10.01
C LYS A 201 23.58 10.60 10.75
N GLY A 202 24.54 9.78 11.18
CA GLY A 202 24.31 8.57 11.99
C GLY A 202 24.40 7.27 11.18
N SER A 203 24.95 6.21 11.81
CA SER A 203 25.19 4.92 11.15
C SER A 203 23.90 4.18 10.81
N ALA A 204 22.89 4.24 11.69
CA ALA A 204 21.61 3.56 11.50
C ALA A 204 20.85 3.95 10.24
N TYR A 205 21.09 5.16 9.70
CA TYR A 205 20.41 5.63 8.49
C TYR A 205 21.07 5.18 7.19
N LYS A 206 22.27 4.59 7.25
CA LYS A 206 23.08 4.33 6.07
C LYS A 206 22.73 3.03 5.36
N LYS A 207 22.29 2.00 6.09
CA LYS A 207 22.01 0.67 5.55
C LYS A 207 20.65 0.17 6.05
N VAL A 208 19.61 0.41 5.28
CA VAL A 208 18.22 0.09 5.64
C VAL A 208 17.50 -0.49 4.43
N GLU A 209 16.76 -1.60 4.62
CA GLU A 209 15.91 -2.11 3.56
C GLU A 209 14.71 -1.19 3.33
N ASP A 210 13.90 -0.98 4.37
CA ASP A 210 12.72 -0.11 4.33
C ASP A 210 12.85 1.03 5.33
N PHE A 211 12.92 2.27 4.85
CA PHE A 211 13.01 3.45 5.68
C PHE A 211 11.73 4.27 5.63
N ASN A 212 11.05 4.41 6.76
CA ASN A 212 9.87 5.24 6.93
C ASN A 212 10.23 6.56 7.63
N LEU A 213 9.99 7.69 6.99
CA LEU A 213 10.27 9.02 7.49
C LEU A 213 9.00 9.86 7.55
N MET A 214 8.60 10.27 8.75
CA MET A 214 7.39 11.04 9.00
C MET A 214 7.62 12.24 9.92
N GLY A 215 6.75 13.23 9.80
CA GLY A 215 6.65 14.34 10.75
C GLY A 215 6.75 15.72 10.14
N LYS A 216 5.87 16.62 10.58
CA LYS A 216 5.77 18.01 10.05
C LYS A 216 6.99 18.89 10.33
N GLN A 217 7.89 18.44 11.20
CA GLN A 217 9.17 19.10 11.50
C GLN A 217 10.19 18.95 10.37
N ILE A 218 10.03 17.90 9.55
CA ILE A 218 10.94 17.64 8.43
C ILE A 218 10.58 18.57 7.28
N ASN A 219 11.45 19.55 7.01
CA ASN A 219 11.23 20.56 5.97
C ASN A 219 12.03 20.33 4.69
N GLY A 220 12.87 19.30 4.67
CA GLY A 220 13.63 18.83 3.50
C GLY A 220 14.20 17.43 3.74
N VAL A 221 14.49 16.70 2.68
CA VAL A 221 15.12 15.36 2.74
C VAL A 221 16.21 15.27 1.70
N LYS A 222 17.39 14.75 2.12
CA LYS A 222 18.53 14.47 1.26
C LYS A 222 19.08 13.08 1.53
N LEU A 223 19.01 12.21 0.53
CA LEU A 223 19.35 10.77 0.64
C LEU A 223 20.85 10.46 0.49
N SER A 224 21.72 11.38 0.53
CA SER A 224 23.20 11.29 0.44
C SER A 224 23.79 9.88 0.69
N ASN A 225 24.18 9.15 -0.35
CA ASN A 225 24.94 7.88 -0.32
C ASN A 225 24.40 6.79 0.63
N ALA A 226 23.16 6.87 1.07
CA ALA A 226 22.56 5.85 1.91
C ALA A 226 22.13 4.62 1.07
N GLU A 227 22.37 3.45 1.61
CA GLU A 227 21.92 2.16 1.05
C GLU A 227 20.52 1.86 1.55
N VAL A 228 19.53 2.57 1.00
CA VAL A 228 18.11 2.37 1.29
C VAL A 228 17.46 1.67 0.12
N GLY A 229 16.80 0.54 0.39
CA GLY A 229 16.05 -0.22 -0.63
C GLY A 229 14.74 0.46 -0.98
N THR A 230 13.87 0.68 0.01
CA THR A 230 12.61 1.41 -0.13
C THR A 230 12.59 2.62 0.81
N LEU A 231 12.28 3.79 0.27
CA LEU A 231 12.12 5.02 1.07
C LEU A 231 10.66 5.48 1.06
N TYR A 232 10.07 5.58 2.24
CA TYR A 232 8.77 6.21 2.49
C TYR A 232 8.99 7.58 3.14
N VAL A 233 8.42 8.63 2.56
CA VAL A 233 8.41 9.99 3.13
C VAL A 233 6.99 10.52 3.11
N THR A 234 6.36 10.60 4.27
CA THR A 234 4.96 10.99 4.40
C THR A 234 4.75 12.07 5.45
N ASP A 235 3.70 12.85 5.26
CA ASP A 235 3.22 13.84 6.24
C ASP A 235 4.30 14.82 6.73
N THR A 236 5.27 15.14 5.88
CA THR A 236 6.31 16.13 6.17
C THR A 236 5.89 17.54 5.73
N SER A 237 6.60 18.55 6.20
CA SER A 237 6.49 19.91 5.67
C SER A 237 7.54 20.24 4.61
N ALA A 238 8.20 19.22 4.07
CA ALA A 238 9.26 19.38 3.09
C ALA A 238 8.76 20.10 1.83
N LYS A 239 9.47 21.15 1.43
CA LYS A 239 9.27 21.85 0.15
C LYS A 239 10.08 21.21 -0.96
N LYS A 240 11.20 20.56 -0.59
CA LYS A 240 12.12 19.90 -1.51
C LYS A 240 12.57 18.56 -0.94
N ILE A 241 12.57 17.54 -1.79
CA ILE A 241 13.12 16.20 -1.52
C ILE A 241 14.05 15.84 -2.67
N ASP A 242 15.28 15.44 -2.34
CA ASP A 242 16.23 14.83 -3.26
C ASP A 242 16.48 13.39 -2.80
N ALA A 243 15.92 12.45 -3.56
CA ALA A 243 15.98 11.02 -3.30
C ALA A 243 16.90 10.29 -4.29
N SER A 244 17.90 10.99 -4.82
CA SER A 244 18.86 10.45 -5.78
C SER A 244 19.81 9.48 -5.09
N SER A 245 19.75 8.18 -5.43
CA SER A 245 20.65 7.13 -4.93
C SER A 245 20.63 5.94 -5.89
N ASP A 246 21.80 5.36 -6.18
CA ASP A 246 21.95 4.19 -7.04
C ASP A 246 21.47 2.88 -6.37
N LYS A 247 21.24 2.89 -5.06
CA LYS A 247 20.80 1.73 -4.27
C LYS A 247 19.29 1.60 -4.16
N ILE A 248 18.57 2.71 -4.34
CA ILE A 248 17.12 2.75 -4.10
C ILE A 248 16.37 1.95 -5.19
N ILE A 249 15.40 1.15 -4.73
CA ILE A 249 14.55 0.29 -5.56
C ILE A 249 13.15 0.89 -5.68
N ASN A 250 12.58 1.37 -4.56
CA ASN A 250 11.24 1.94 -4.50
C ASN A 250 11.23 3.27 -3.75
N LEU A 251 10.41 4.21 -4.23
CA LEU A 251 10.19 5.53 -3.62
C LEU A 251 8.70 5.76 -3.39
N TRP A 252 8.32 6.04 -2.14
CA TRP A 252 6.97 6.41 -1.72
C TRP A 252 7.02 7.77 -1.02
N VAL A 253 6.74 8.85 -1.78
CA VAL A 253 6.82 10.23 -1.31
C VAL A 253 5.44 10.85 -1.41
N GLN A 254 4.59 10.62 -0.43
CA GLN A 254 3.16 10.94 -0.48
C GLN A 254 2.71 11.87 0.66
N ASN A 255 1.57 12.54 0.49
CA ASN A 255 0.94 13.39 1.50
C ASN A 255 1.82 14.56 2.01
N ASN A 256 2.83 14.96 1.25
CA ASN A 256 3.66 16.11 1.62
C ASN A 256 3.08 17.38 0.96
N LYS A 257 2.04 17.96 1.56
CA LYS A 257 1.22 19.06 0.99
C LYS A 257 2.02 20.29 0.56
N LYS A 258 3.25 20.48 1.07
CA LYS A 258 4.15 21.59 0.72
C LYS A 258 5.21 21.21 -0.32
N LEU A 259 5.31 19.94 -0.70
CA LEU A 259 6.34 19.45 -1.60
C LEU A 259 6.09 19.94 -3.03
N SER A 260 6.90 20.89 -3.47
CA SER A 260 6.85 21.49 -4.80
C SER A 260 8.02 21.08 -5.70
N SER A 261 9.09 20.53 -5.11
CA SER A 261 10.29 20.06 -5.80
C SER A 261 10.67 18.65 -5.34
N PHE A 262 10.60 17.69 -6.26
CA PHE A 262 11.01 16.30 -6.04
C PHE A 262 11.97 15.90 -7.14
N THR A 263 13.19 15.50 -6.75
CA THR A 263 14.28 15.15 -7.65
C THR A 263 14.68 13.71 -7.45
N VAL A 264 14.80 12.97 -8.53
CA VAL A 264 15.26 11.58 -8.58
C VAL A 264 16.22 11.45 -9.77
N ARG A 265 17.49 11.22 -9.50
CA ARG A 265 18.52 11.14 -10.56
C ARG A 265 19.43 9.95 -10.36
N ASN A 266 19.83 9.33 -11.47
CA ASN A 266 20.84 8.27 -11.51
C ASN A 266 20.53 7.09 -10.58
N CYS A 267 19.26 6.76 -10.44
CA CYS A 267 18.79 5.64 -9.62
C CYS A 267 18.72 4.38 -10.50
N SER A 268 19.86 3.73 -10.71
CA SER A 268 20.02 2.61 -11.65
C SER A 268 19.18 1.37 -11.31
N LYS A 269 18.84 1.19 -10.03
CA LYS A 269 18.01 0.07 -9.52
C LYS A 269 16.53 0.41 -9.36
N LEU A 270 16.13 1.67 -9.52
CA LEU A 270 14.79 2.14 -9.23
C LEU A 270 13.75 1.49 -10.14
N LYS A 271 12.78 0.80 -9.54
CA LYS A 271 11.66 0.13 -10.21
C LYS A 271 10.34 0.90 -10.08
N SER A 272 10.10 1.53 -8.93
CA SER A 272 8.82 2.18 -8.65
C SER A 272 8.99 3.55 -7.99
N VAL A 273 8.17 4.52 -8.44
CA VAL A 273 8.03 5.84 -7.83
C VAL A 273 6.55 6.13 -7.59
N SER A 274 6.18 6.33 -6.35
CA SER A 274 4.87 6.84 -5.95
C SER A 274 5.04 8.20 -5.27
N CYS A 275 4.56 9.26 -5.91
CA CYS A 275 4.69 10.64 -5.43
C CYS A 275 3.37 11.41 -5.49
N GLY A 276 2.27 10.72 -5.21
CA GLY A 276 0.93 11.28 -5.17
C GLY A 276 0.68 12.21 -3.96
N TYR A 277 -0.42 12.98 -4.01
CA TYR A 277 -0.88 13.84 -2.90
C TYR A 277 0.17 14.88 -2.44
N ASN A 278 0.87 15.47 -3.40
CA ASN A 278 1.86 16.52 -3.15
C ASN A 278 1.47 17.83 -3.87
N ALA A 279 2.37 18.80 -3.93
CA ALA A 279 2.17 20.06 -4.63
C ALA A 279 3.08 20.21 -5.86
N LEU A 280 3.48 19.09 -6.50
CA LEU A 280 4.44 19.08 -7.59
C LEU A 280 3.86 19.74 -8.86
N SER A 281 4.54 20.73 -9.41
CA SER A 281 4.24 21.32 -10.71
C SER A 281 5.01 20.65 -11.87
N ARG A 282 6.08 19.92 -11.55
CA ARG A 282 6.91 19.15 -12.45
C ARG A 282 7.36 17.86 -11.78
N LEU A 283 7.57 16.82 -12.56
CA LEU A 283 8.18 15.56 -12.10
C LEU A 283 9.55 15.46 -12.76
N ASN A 284 10.60 15.46 -11.93
CA ASN A 284 11.99 15.40 -12.40
C ASN A 284 12.61 14.06 -12.00
N ILE A 285 12.47 13.07 -12.87
CA ILE A 285 13.09 11.77 -12.77
C ILE A 285 14.02 11.60 -13.98
N SER A 286 15.27 11.19 -13.77
CA SER A 286 16.24 10.97 -14.86
C SER A 286 17.25 9.90 -14.47
N GLY A 287 17.83 9.23 -15.47
CA GLY A 287 18.85 8.18 -15.22
C GLY A 287 18.32 6.96 -14.47
N CYS A 288 17.03 6.59 -14.67
CA CYS A 288 16.38 5.46 -14.00
C CYS A 288 15.92 4.41 -15.03
N PRO A 289 16.83 3.63 -15.64
CA PRO A 289 16.52 2.76 -16.79
C PRO A 289 15.61 1.58 -16.45
N LYS A 290 15.58 1.15 -15.19
CA LYS A 290 14.77 0.02 -14.71
C LYS A 290 13.36 0.41 -14.24
N LEU A 291 12.93 1.68 -14.45
CA LEU A 291 11.66 2.18 -13.97
C LEU A 291 10.48 1.48 -14.65
N LEU A 292 9.64 0.80 -13.86
CA LEU A 292 8.49 0.02 -14.29
C LEU A 292 7.16 0.71 -13.96
N SER A 293 7.11 1.45 -12.85
CA SER A 293 5.88 2.07 -12.35
C SER A 293 6.10 3.50 -11.88
N VAL A 294 5.17 4.39 -12.24
CA VAL A 294 5.12 5.77 -11.74
C VAL A 294 3.68 6.10 -11.34
N SER A 295 3.49 6.55 -10.11
CA SER A 295 2.24 7.16 -9.63
C SER A 295 2.52 8.58 -9.17
N CYS A 296 1.84 9.55 -9.78
CA CYS A 296 1.98 10.97 -9.47
C CYS A 296 0.62 11.69 -9.38
N ASP A 297 -0.39 10.97 -8.97
CA ASP A 297 -1.76 11.47 -8.84
C ASP A 297 -1.85 12.62 -7.83
N ARG A 298 -2.91 13.45 -7.96
CA ARG A 298 -3.19 14.53 -7.00
C ARG A 298 -1.98 15.44 -6.76
N ASN A 299 -1.50 16.01 -7.87
CA ASN A 299 -0.46 17.03 -7.90
C ASN A 299 -0.91 18.25 -8.71
N LYS A 300 0.01 19.13 -9.06
CA LYS A 300 -0.24 20.34 -9.88
C LYS A 300 0.45 20.26 -11.24
N LEU A 301 0.72 19.04 -11.75
CA LEU A 301 1.48 18.82 -12.98
C LEU A 301 0.74 19.40 -14.19
N THR A 302 1.42 20.26 -14.97
CA THR A 302 0.92 20.80 -16.24
C THR A 302 1.53 20.08 -17.44
N LYS A 303 2.66 19.42 -17.26
CA LYS A 303 3.39 18.61 -18.25
C LYS A 303 3.93 17.34 -17.58
N LEU A 304 3.95 16.24 -18.30
CA LEU A 304 4.53 14.98 -17.86
C LEU A 304 5.17 14.30 -19.07
N ASP A 305 6.48 14.17 -19.06
CA ASP A 305 7.25 13.45 -20.09
C ASP A 305 7.75 12.13 -19.51
N ILE A 306 7.25 11.03 -20.05
CA ILE A 306 7.64 9.66 -19.70
C ILE A 306 8.37 8.96 -20.86
N SER A 307 8.69 9.68 -21.92
CA SER A 307 9.25 9.11 -23.17
C SER A 307 10.56 8.37 -22.98
N LYS A 308 11.33 8.71 -21.96
CA LYS A 308 12.62 8.09 -21.61
C LYS A 308 12.47 6.74 -20.90
N TYR A 309 11.31 6.43 -20.28
CA TYR A 309 11.11 5.19 -19.51
C TYR A 309 10.53 4.08 -20.38
N LYS A 310 11.36 3.48 -21.24
CA LYS A 310 10.94 2.48 -22.23
C LYS A 310 10.37 1.20 -21.63
N ASN A 311 10.74 0.89 -20.38
CA ASN A 311 10.32 -0.30 -19.65
C ASN A 311 9.04 -0.08 -18.83
N LEU A 312 8.48 1.13 -18.84
CA LEU A 312 7.31 1.47 -18.02
C LEU A 312 6.11 0.57 -18.35
N LYS A 313 5.61 -0.12 -17.34
CA LYS A 313 4.42 -1.00 -17.38
C LYS A 313 3.17 -0.28 -16.85
N SER A 314 3.33 0.62 -15.88
CA SER A 314 2.22 1.33 -15.23
C SER A 314 2.50 2.81 -15.05
N ILE A 315 1.48 3.64 -15.32
CA ILE A 315 1.49 5.09 -15.05
C ILE A 315 0.14 5.52 -14.48
N SER A 316 0.16 6.20 -13.34
CA SER A 316 -0.97 6.92 -12.78
C SER A 316 -0.61 8.39 -12.63
N CYS A 317 -1.40 9.26 -13.25
CA CYS A 317 -1.22 10.71 -13.22
C CYS A 317 -2.55 11.46 -13.13
N GLY A 318 -3.54 10.84 -12.51
CA GLY A 318 -4.87 11.42 -12.31
C GLY A 318 -4.86 12.66 -11.42
N GLN A 319 -5.95 13.44 -11.47
CA GLN A 319 -6.12 14.64 -10.65
C GLN A 319 -4.91 15.60 -10.72
N ASN A 320 -4.56 15.97 -11.96
CA ASN A 320 -3.51 16.93 -12.30
C ASN A 320 -4.04 18.01 -13.23
N LYS A 321 -3.16 18.77 -13.88
CA LYS A 321 -3.52 19.86 -14.81
C LYS A 321 -3.00 19.64 -16.22
N LEU A 322 -2.80 18.36 -16.61
CA LEU A 322 -2.21 17.98 -17.90
C LEU A 322 -3.14 18.37 -19.06
N LYS A 323 -2.63 19.12 -20.03
CA LYS A 323 -3.33 19.46 -21.29
C LYS A 323 -2.98 18.48 -22.41
N LYS A 324 -1.76 17.90 -22.38
CA LYS A 324 -1.23 16.89 -23.30
C LYS A 324 -0.53 15.79 -22.54
N PHE A 325 -0.62 14.56 -23.05
CA PHE A 325 0.08 13.40 -22.47
C PHE A 325 0.41 12.40 -23.56
N ASP A 326 1.69 12.26 -23.89
CA ASP A 326 2.17 11.32 -24.92
C ASP A 326 2.70 10.04 -24.26
N ILE A 327 2.08 8.91 -24.62
CA ILE A 327 2.44 7.56 -24.16
C ILE A 327 2.97 6.70 -25.31
N SER A 328 3.15 7.25 -26.50
CA SER A 328 3.49 6.50 -27.72
C SER A 328 4.83 5.77 -27.66
N LYS A 329 5.78 6.29 -26.89
CA LYS A 329 7.12 5.71 -26.71
C LYS A 329 7.15 4.57 -25.66
N ASN A 330 6.12 4.44 -24.83
CA ASN A 330 6.03 3.47 -23.73
C ASN A 330 5.21 2.25 -24.16
N LYS A 331 5.73 1.48 -25.13
CA LYS A 331 5.02 0.35 -25.77
C LYS A 331 4.72 -0.82 -24.83
N LYS A 332 5.38 -0.87 -23.64
CA LYS A 332 5.19 -1.92 -22.62
C LYS A 332 4.08 -1.60 -21.62
N LEU A 333 3.41 -0.45 -21.72
CA LEU A 333 2.32 -0.06 -20.81
C LEU A 333 1.18 -1.08 -20.82
N ILE A 334 0.85 -1.53 -19.62
CA ILE A 334 -0.27 -2.40 -19.29
C ILE A 334 -1.39 -1.59 -18.64
N SER A 335 -1.01 -0.60 -17.82
CA SER A 335 -1.94 0.22 -17.04
C SER A 335 -1.67 1.71 -17.24
N VAL A 336 -2.71 2.47 -17.57
CA VAL A 336 -2.67 3.95 -17.70
C VAL A 336 -3.88 4.55 -17.01
N TYR A 337 -3.65 5.36 -15.98
CA TYR A 337 -4.67 6.15 -15.29
C TYR A 337 -4.33 7.63 -15.42
N CYS A 338 -5.14 8.38 -16.17
CA CYS A 338 -4.97 9.82 -16.37
C CYS A 338 -6.28 10.60 -16.18
N ASN A 339 -7.16 10.07 -15.30
CA ASN A 339 -8.45 10.68 -14.98
C ASN A 339 -8.27 12.10 -14.42
N ASP A 340 -9.33 12.93 -14.50
CA ASP A 340 -9.37 14.23 -13.85
C ASP A 340 -8.20 15.14 -14.26
N ASN A 341 -8.03 15.31 -15.57
CA ASN A 341 -7.04 16.19 -16.19
C ASN A 341 -7.72 17.15 -17.19
N LYS A 342 -6.94 17.80 -18.03
CA LYS A 342 -7.41 18.74 -19.07
C LYS A 342 -7.07 18.26 -20.49
N LEU A 343 -6.89 16.94 -20.67
CA LEU A 343 -6.45 16.34 -21.94
C LEU A 343 -7.50 16.56 -23.03
N THR A 344 -7.08 17.06 -24.18
CA THR A 344 -7.93 17.24 -25.37
C THR A 344 -7.79 16.11 -26.37
N GLU A 345 -6.69 15.36 -26.30
CA GLU A 345 -6.36 14.20 -27.12
C GLU A 345 -5.53 13.19 -26.32
N LEU A 346 -5.65 11.92 -26.68
CA LEU A 346 -4.83 10.84 -26.15
C LEU A 346 -4.78 9.71 -27.17
N ASN A 347 -3.57 9.34 -27.62
CA ASN A 347 -3.37 8.29 -28.58
C ASN A 347 -2.79 7.05 -27.92
N THR A 348 -3.56 5.96 -27.88
CA THR A 348 -3.16 4.67 -27.29
C THR A 348 -2.73 3.63 -28.33
N SER A 349 -2.70 3.97 -29.61
CA SER A 349 -2.50 3.01 -30.72
C SER A 349 -1.19 2.20 -30.67
N LYS A 350 -0.15 2.76 -30.04
CA LYS A 350 1.15 2.09 -29.86
C LYS A 350 1.24 1.22 -28.61
N ASN A 351 0.26 1.32 -27.70
CA ASN A 351 0.23 0.62 -26.39
C ASN A 351 -0.61 -0.66 -26.49
N LYS A 352 -0.18 -1.60 -27.34
CA LYS A 352 -0.94 -2.83 -27.65
C LYS A 352 -1.13 -3.78 -26.46
N LYS A 353 -0.31 -3.64 -25.39
CA LYS A 353 -0.39 -4.42 -24.15
C LYS A 353 -1.34 -3.83 -23.12
N LEU A 354 -1.98 -2.69 -23.43
CA LEU A 354 -2.85 -1.97 -22.48
C LEU A 354 -4.05 -2.81 -22.11
N SER A 355 -4.17 -3.10 -20.80
CA SER A 355 -5.24 -3.88 -20.17
C SER A 355 -6.15 -2.97 -19.31
N TYR A 356 -5.58 -2.02 -18.60
CA TYR A 356 -6.29 -1.09 -17.73
C TYR A 356 -6.13 0.35 -18.23
N PHE A 357 -7.26 1.00 -18.57
CA PHE A 357 -7.21 2.36 -19.10
C PHE A 357 -8.28 3.27 -18.47
N GLY A 358 -7.82 4.29 -17.73
CA GLY A 358 -8.64 5.34 -17.15
C GLY A 358 -8.30 6.70 -17.74
N CYS A 359 -9.27 7.35 -18.40
CA CYS A 359 -9.15 8.69 -18.95
C CYS A 359 -10.39 9.56 -18.69
N SER A 360 -11.16 9.22 -17.65
CA SER A 360 -12.39 9.92 -17.26
C SER A 360 -12.12 11.39 -16.90
N ASN A 361 -13.17 12.23 -16.96
CA ASN A 361 -13.12 13.64 -16.57
C ASN A 361 -11.97 14.40 -17.24
N ASN A 362 -11.92 14.30 -18.56
CA ASN A 362 -11.00 15.06 -19.42
C ASN A 362 -11.77 15.90 -20.45
N LYS A 363 -11.09 16.41 -21.46
CA LYS A 363 -11.69 17.21 -22.55
C LYS A 363 -11.52 16.51 -23.90
N LEU A 364 -11.41 15.17 -23.91
CA LEU A 364 -11.17 14.38 -25.12
C LEU A 364 -12.34 14.52 -26.11
N ASN A 365 -12.05 14.87 -27.35
CA ASN A 365 -13.05 14.98 -28.44
C ASN A 365 -13.28 13.63 -29.14
N LYS A 366 -12.34 12.72 -29.04
CA LYS A 366 -12.40 11.35 -29.61
C LYS A 366 -11.64 10.37 -28.73
N LEU A 367 -12.06 9.10 -28.76
CA LEU A 367 -11.37 8.00 -28.14
C LEU A 367 -11.31 6.82 -29.10
N ASN A 368 -10.10 6.34 -29.40
CA ASN A 368 -9.88 5.17 -30.23
C ASN A 368 -9.03 4.14 -29.46
N VAL A 369 -9.66 3.03 -29.07
CA VAL A 369 -9.03 1.92 -28.32
C VAL A 369 -8.97 0.63 -29.16
N MET A 370 -9.23 0.68 -30.46
CA MET A 370 -9.31 -0.51 -31.33
C MET A 370 -8.00 -1.29 -31.42
N GLN A 371 -6.85 -0.66 -31.17
CA GLN A 371 -5.55 -1.35 -31.16
C GLN A 371 -5.22 -1.99 -29.80
N ASN A 372 -5.97 -1.65 -28.75
CA ASN A 372 -5.75 -2.13 -27.39
C ASN A 372 -6.61 -3.42 -27.16
N LYS A 373 -6.30 -4.49 -27.90
CA LYS A 373 -7.11 -5.72 -27.91
C LYS A 373 -7.16 -6.45 -26.57
N LYS A 374 -6.11 -6.24 -25.71
CA LYS A 374 -6.00 -6.81 -24.36
C LYS A 374 -6.69 -5.96 -23.28
N LEU A 375 -7.50 -4.98 -23.69
CA LEU A 375 -8.16 -4.08 -22.73
C LEU A 375 -9.25 -4.85 -21.97
N THR A 376 -9.09 -4.95 -20.66
CA THR A 376 -10.03 -5.59 -19.72
C THR A 376 -10.86 -4.57 -18.94
N SER A 377 -10.29 -3.37 -18.69
CA SER A 377 -10.98 -2.31 -17.97
C SER A 377 -10.81 -0.96 -18.67
N LEU A 378 -11.92 -0.26 -18.86
CA LEU A 378 -11.98 1.08 -19.47
C LEU A 378 -12.83 2.02 -18.64
N SER A 379 -12.25 3.14 -18.18
CA SER A 379 -12.98 4.25 -17.56
C SER A 379 -12.77 5.50 -18.40
N CYS A 380 -13.85 6.06 -19.00
CA CYS A 380 -13.74 7.16 -19.93
C CYS A 380 -14.90 8.17 -19.88
N TYR A 381 -15.70 8.15 -18.79
CA TYR A 381 -16.81 9.12 -18.58
C TYR A 381 -16.31 10.58 -18.48
N GLY A 382 -17.21 11.54 -18.52
CA GLY A 382 -16.87 12.96 -18.33
C GLY A 382 -15.95 13.55 -19.41
N ASN A 383 -16.05 13.07 -20.67
CA ASN A 383 -15.33 13.62 -21.82
C ASN A 383 -16.30 14.27 -22.83
N LYS A 384 -15.79 14.83 -23.92
CA LYS A 384 -16.59 15.52 -24.95
C LYS A 384 -17.03 14.59 -26.09
N PHE A 385 -16.38 13.44 -26.29
CA PHE A 385 -16.80 12.51 -27.34
C PHE A 385 -18.14 11.83 -26.99
N THR A 386 -18.87 11.43 -28.02
CA THR A 386 -20.19 10.81 -27.88
C THR A 386 -20.23 9.36 -28.38
N LYS A 387 -19.12 8.86 -28.92
CA LYS A 387 -19.04 7.52 -29.52
C LYS A 387 -17.76 6.84 -29.11
N VAL A 388 -17.86 5.55 -28.72
CA VAL A 388 -16.73 4.67 -28.44
C VAL A 388 -16.90 3.38 -29.24
N ASN A 389 -15.87 3.03 -30.01
CA ASN A 389 -15.87 1.79 -30.79
C ASN A 389 -15.04 0.71 -30.05
N LEU A 390 -15.72 -0.34 -29.59
CA LEU A 390 -15.14 -1.44 -28.81
C LEU A 390 -15.05 -2.75 -29.59
N LYS A 391 -15.30 -2.75 -30.93
CA LYS A 391 -15.40 -3.96 -31.76
C LYS A 391 -14.20 -4.90 -31.64
N LYS A 392 -13.01 -4.38 -31.31
CA LYS A 392 -11.75 -5.14 -31.18
C LYS A 392 -11.36 -5.46 -29.74
N ASN A 393 -12.07 -4.92 -28.73
CA ASN A 393 -11.76 -5.08 -27.32
C ASN A 393 -12.58 -6.24 -26.70
N LYS A 394 -12.33 -7.46 -27.15
CA LYS A 394 -13.12 -8.64 -26.78
C LYS A 394 -12.89 -9.12 -25.34
N GLU A 395 -11.79 -8.72 -24.74
CA GLU A 395 -11.43 -9.06 -23.35
C GLU A 395 -11.98 -8.06 -22.32
N LEU A 396 -12.72 -7.02 -22.76
CA LEU A 396 -13.21 -5.98 -21.88
C LEU A 396 -14.30 -6.53 -20.95
N VAL A 397 -14.08 -6.48 -19.64
CA VAL A 397 -14.99 -6.97 -18.60
C VAL A 397 -15.57 -5.85 -17.72
N SER A 398 -14.87 -4.72 -17.65
CA SER A 398 -15.31 -3.55 -16.86
C SER A 398 -15.25 -2.27 -17.67
N MET A 399 -16.32 -1.47 -17.59
CA MET A 399 -16.36 -0.19 -18.31
C MET A 399 -17.15 0.87 -17.53
N ALA A 400 -16.57 2.07 -17.42
CA ALA A 400 -17.24 3.25 -16.88
C ALA A 400 -17.36 4.33 -17.96
N VAL A 401 -18.58 4.70 -18.30
CA VAL A 401 -18.90 5.62 -19.41
C VAL A 401 -20.02 6.59 -19.03
N SER A 402 -20.13 7.72 -19.75
CA SER A 402 -21.27 8.63 -19.61
C SER A 402 -22.48 8.19 -20.41
N LYS A 403 -23.69 8.53 -19.96
CA LYS A 403 -24.96 8.24 -20.66
C LYS A 403 -25.05 8.83 -22.08
N THR A 404 -24.31 9.89 -22.36
CA THR A 404 -24.28 10.55 -23.67
C THR A 404 -23.53 9.76 -24.73
N TYR A 405 -22.78 8.72 -24.34
CA TYR A 405 -21.98 7.92 -25.27
C TYR A 405 -22.82 6.84 -25.94
N LYS A 406 -22.74 6.74 -27.26
CA LYS A 406 -23.22 5.57 -28.01
C LYS A 406 -22.10 4.56 -28.13
N LEU A 407 -22.34 3.34 -27.65
CA LEU A 407 -21.45 2.22 -27.90
C LEU A 407 -21.64 1.81 -29.39
N MET A 408 -20.64 2.07 -30.23
CA MET A 408 -20.68 1.83 -31.68
C MET A 408 -20.59 0.36 -32.08
N SER A 409 -20.63 -0.58 -31.13
CA SER A 409 -20.55 -2.00 -31.42
C SER A 409 -21.65 -2.78 -30.70
N SER A 410 -22.02 -3.93 -31.29
CA SER A 410 -22.87 -4.93 -30.64
C SER A 410 -22.18 -5.63 -29.47
N TYR A 411 -21.06 -5.07 -28.99
CA TYR A 411 -20.26 -5.66 -27.93
C TYR A 411 -20.79 -5.23 -26.56
N ILE A 412 -21.11 -6.23 -25.76
CA ILE A 412 -21.30 -6.12 -24.33
C ILE A 412 -20.10 -6.84 -23.70
N PRO A 413 -19.46 -6.29 -22.65
CA PRO A 413 -18.38 -6.99 -21.96
C PRO A 413 -18.80 -8.43 -21.65
N THR A 414 -18.02 -9.40 -22.09
CA THR A 414 -18.31 -10.82 -21.81
C THR A 414 -18.14 -11.10 -20.33
N ALA A 415 -19.05 -11.88 -19.75
CA ALA A 415 -18.95 -12.35 -18.37
C ALA A 415 -17.59 -13.01 -18.13
N SER A 416 -16.81 -12.53 -17.19
CA SER A 416 -15.67 -13.26 -16.67
C SER A 416 -16.18 -14.49 -15.89
N LYS A 417 -15.32 -15.50 -15.66
CA LYS A 417 -15.64 -16.68 -14.84
C LYS A 417 -16.04 -16.33 -13.38
N SER A 418 -15.67 -15.12 -12.92
CA SER A 418 -16.14 -14.53 -11.67
C SER A 418 -17.28 -13.56 -11.97
N ASN A 419 -18.50 -13.92 -11.80
CA ASN A 419 -19.81 -13.25 -11.94
C ASN A 419 -19.93 -11.71 -11.78
N THR A 420 -18.91 -10.91 -12.10
CA THR A 420 -18.89 -9.47 -11.84
C THR A 420 -18.46 -8.66 -13.05
N ASN A 421 -19.34 -8.56 -14.04
CA ASN A 421 -19.19 -7.58 -15.12
C ASN A 421 -19.95 -6.32 -14.77
N TYR A 422 -19.23 -5.22 -14.59
CA TYR A 422 -19.87 -3.95 -14.27
C TYR A 422 -19.75 -2.97 -15.43
N ILE A 423 -20.89 -2.51 -15.93
CA ILE A 423 -20.99 -1.32 -16.75
C ILE A 423 -21.45 -0.18 -15.84
N TYR A 424 -20.58 0.79 -15.58
CA TYR A 424 -20.94 1.97 -14.82
C TYR A 424 -21.44 3.06 -15.75
N ILE A 425 -22.70 3.50 -15.58
CA ILE A 425 -23.28 4.56 -16.38
C ILE A 425 -23.64 5.72 -15.49
N ASP A 426 -23.00 6.83 -15.75
CA ASP A 426 -23.20 8.09 -15.07
C ASP A 426 -24.38 8.86 -15.66
N VAL A 427 -25.37 9.21 -14.85
CA VAL A 427 -26.58 9.88 -15.29
C VAL A 427 -27.01 11.02 -14.36
N LYS A 428 -27.58 12.06 -14.94
CA LYS A 428 -28.18 13.15 -14.15
C LYS A 428 -29.46 12.64 -13.47
N LYS A 429 -29.66 12.97 -12.18
CA LYS A 429 -30.87 12.63 -11.41
C LYS A 429 -32.15 13.09 -12.13
N GLY A 430 -33.21 12.33 -11.97
CA GLY A 430 -34.50 12.63 -12.58
C GLY A 430 -34.55 12.39 -14.09
N THR A 431 -33.54 11.74 -14.68
CA THR A 431 -33.53 11.40 -16.10
C THR A 431 -33.92 9.95 -16.36
N LYS A 432 -34.37 9.69 -17.59
CA LYS A 432 -34.60 8.32 -18.10
C LYS A 432 -33.42 7.90 -18.98
N LEU A 433 -32.92 6.66 -18.80
CA LEU A 433 -31.89 6.07 -19.61
C LEU A 433 -32.43 4.83 -20.32
N ASN A 434 -32.44 4.82 -21.65
CA ASN A 434 -32.80 3.65 -22.43
C ASN A 434 -31.54 2.80 -22.70
N LEU A 435 -31.40 1.69 -21.99
CA LEU A 435 -30.24 0.81 -22.09
C LEU A 435 -30.10 0.17 -23.49
N VAL A 436 -31.20 -0.15 -24.17
CA VAL A 436 -31.16 -0.71 -25.53
C VAL A 436 -30.70 0.31 -26.55
N LYS A 437 -31.14 1.57 -26.41
CA LYS A 437 -30.64 2.67 -27.25
C LYS A 437 -29.16 2.96 -27.00
N TYR A 438 -28.75 2.78 -25.75
CA TYR A 438 -27.36 2.97 -25.31
C TYR A 438 -26.45 1.84 -25.78
N ALA A 439 -26.87 0.59 -25.58
CA ALA A 439 -26.17 -0.63 -25.97
C ALA A 439 -27.12 -1.53 -26.81
N PRO A 440 -27.14 -1.37 -28.15
CA PRO A 440 -28.09 -2.09 -29.03
C PRO A 440 -28.03 -3.61 -28.92
N ALA A 441 -26.89 -4.17 -28.48
CA ALA A 441 -26.78 -5.62 -28.22
C ALA A 441 -27.72 -6.12 -27.14
N LEU A 442 -28.22 -5.26 -26.25
CA LEU A 442 -29.23 -5.60 -25.24
C LEU A 442 -30.67 -5.67 -25.78
N LYS A 443 -30.90 -5.53 -27.10
CA LYS A 443 -32.26 -5.51 -27.69
C LYS A 443 -33.12 -6.70 -27.32
N LYS A 444 -32.50 -7.87 -27.15
CA LYS A 444 -33.20 -9.14 -26.77
C LYS A 444 -33.04 -9.51 -25.30
N ALA A 445 -32.43 -8.63 -24.47
CA ALA A 445 -32.22 -8.90 -23.05
C ALA A 445 -33.53 -8.77 -22.26
N LYS A 446 -33.65 -9.59 -21.21
CA LYS A 446 -34.64 -9.40 -20.14
C LYS A 446 -33.99 -8.49 -19.09
N PHE A 447 -34.74 -7.55 -18.53
CA PHE A 447 -34.23 -6.58 -17.55
C PHE A 447 -34.94 -6.77 -16.21
N SER A 448 -34.15 -6.81 -15.13
CA SER A 448 -34.60 -6.79 -13.73
C SER A 448 -33.78 -5.81 -12.91
N ILE A 449 -34.27 -5.48 -11.73
CA ILE A 449 -33.56 -4.66 -10.76
C ILE A 449 -32.73 -5.59 -9.88
N GLY A 450 -31.48 -5.25 -9.64
CA GLY A 450 -30.63 -5.94 -8.67
C GLY A 450 -30.86 -5.43 -7.25
N GLU A 451 -30.28 -6.11 -6.29
CA GLU A 451 -30.31 -5.73 -4.87
C GLU A 451 -29.79 -4.29 -4.65
N ASP A 452 -30.14 -3.65 -3.54
CA ASP A 452 -29.75 -2.28 -3.18
C ASP A 452 -30.16 -1.19 -4.18
N SER A 453 -31.20 -1.39 -4.96
CA SER A 453 -31.58 -0.51 -6.07
C SER A 453 -32.87 0.30 -5.82
N GLN A 454 -33.17 0.66 -4.61
CA GLN A 454 -34.43 1.32 -4.18
C GLN A 454 -34.77 2.65 -4.90
N TYR A 455 -33.79 3.29 -5.53
CA TYR A 455 -33.95 4.59 -6.18
C TYR A 455 -33.99 4.53 -7.71
N ILE A 456 -33.90 3.34 -8.28
CA ILE A 456 -34.01 3.14 -9.73
C ILE A 456 -35.11 2.14 -10.04
N THR A 457 -35.68 2.22 -11.23
CA THR A 457 -36.60 1.25 -11.78
C THR A 457 -36.21 0.96 -13.23
N VAL A 458 -36.51 -0.24 -13.72
CA VAL A 458 -36.33 -0.60 -15.13
C VAL A 458 -37.60 -1.25 -15.67
N ASN A 459 -38.01 -0.92 -16.89
CA ASN A 459 -39.11 -1.58 -17.56
C ASN A 459 -38.62 -2.68 -18.51
N LYS A 460 -39.57 -3.48 -19.04
CA LYS A 460 -39.27 -4.57 -19.97
C LYS A 460 -38.55 -4.12 -21.26
N LYS A 461 -38.64 -2.83 -21.63
CA LYS A 461 -37.93 -2.25 -22.78
C LYS A 461 -36.55 -1.73 -22.42
N GLY A 462 -36.05 -1.98 -21.21
CA GLY A 462 -34.73 -1.53 -20.74
C GLY A 462 -34.67 -0.02 -20.49
N VAL A 463 -35.79 0.65 -20.22
CA VAL A 463 -35.78 2.05 -19.83
C VAL A 463 -35.66 2.15 -18.32
N VAL A 464 -34.53 2.67 -17.85
CA VAL A 464 -34.23 2.93 -16.45
C VAL A 464 -34.74 4.34 -16.09
N SER A 465 -35.45 4.45 -14.97
CA SER A 465 -35.85 5.72 -14.37
C SER A 465 -35.17 5.89 -13.03
N ILE A 466 -34.65 7.09 -12.76
CA ILE A 466 -33.88 7.40 -11.56
C ILE A 466 -34.66 8.46 -10.77
N LYS A 467 -35.02 8.13 -9.53
CA LYS A 467 -35.76 9.04 -8.63
C LYS A 467 -34.91 10.28 -8.31
N LYS A 468 -35.57 11.45 -8.23
CA LYS A 468 -34.94 12.65 -7.68
C LYS A 468 -34.77 12.51 -6.17
N LYS A 469 -33.54 12.56 -5.66
CA LYS A 469 -33.19 12.60 -4.25
C LYS A 469 -32.03 13.58 -4.04
N LYS A 470 -31.89 14.17 -2.85
CA LYS A 470 -30.82 15.16 -2.57
C LYS A 470 -29.43 14.51 -2.64
N ASP A 471 -29.32 13.26 -2.18
CA ASP A 471 -28.03 12.55 -2.09
C ASP A 471 -27.73 11.74 -3.34
N TYR A 472 -26.54 11.22 -3.37
CA TYR A 472 -26.04 10.29 -4.37
C TYR A 472 -26.96 9.06 -4.52
N VAL A 473 -27.31 8.72 -5.74
CA VAL A 473 -28.20 7.59 -6.05
C VAL A 473 -27.40 6.56 -6.85
N TYR A 474 -27.39 5.31 -6.39
CA TYR A 474 -26.86 4.21 -7.15
C TYR A 474 -27.85 3.04 -7.18
N GLY A 475 -27.68 2.15 -8.11
CA GLY A 475 -28.44 0.92 -8.21
C GLY A 475 -27.97 0.06 -9.37
N TYR A 476 -28.45 -1.18 -9.42
CA TYR A 476 -28.08 -2.16 -10.41
C TYR A 476 -29.27 -2.52 -11.27
N VAL A 477 -29.04 -2.62 -12.58
CA VAL A 477 -29.93 -3.27 -13.52
C VAL A 477 -29.25 -4.54 -14.02
N ILE A 478 -29.91 -5.65 -13.90
CA ILE A 478 -29.47 -6.94 -14.44
C ILE A 478 -30.10 -7.09 -15.82
N ALA A 479 -29.26 -7.25 -16.84
CA ALA A 479 -29.71 -7.56 -18.19
C ALA A 479 -29.34 -9.01 -18.51
N THR A 480 -30.32 -9.90 -18.64
CA THR A 480 -30.10 -11.32 -18.96
C THR A 480 -30.26 -11.52 -20.47
N LEU A 481 -29.22 -11.99 -21.16
CA LEU A 481 -29.19 -12.27 -22.57
C LEU A 481 -28.50 -13.62 -22.85
N ASN A 482 -29.15 -14.55 -23.55
CA ASN A 482 -28.57 -15.86 -23.87
C ASN A 482 -28.01 -16.61 -22.63
N LYS A 483 -28.79 -16.67 -21.55
CA LYS A 483 -28.43 -17.28 -20.25
C LYS A 483 -27.23 -16.63 -19.55
N LYS A 484 -26.77 -15.46 -20.00
CA LYS A 484 -25.71 -14.67 -19.35
C LYS A 484 -26.29 -13.41 -18.74
N GLU A 485 -25.82 -13.08 -17.54
CA GLU A 485 -26.22 -11.89 -16.83
C GLU A 485 -25.17 -10.78 -16.94
N TYR A 486 -25.63 -9.54 -17.08
CA TYR A 486 -24.82 -8.34 -17.17
C TYR A 486 -25.31 -7.37 -16.11
N ASN A 487 -24.46 -7.10 -15.12
CA ASN A 487 -24.75 -6.15 -14.07
C ASN A 487 -24.41 -4.73 -14.54
N ILE A 488 -25.42 -3.87 -14.68
CA ILE A 488 -25.28 -2.50 -15.13
C ILE A 488 -25.49 -1.60 -13.93
N ARG A 489 -24.41 -1.05 -13.39
CA ARG A 489 -24.46 -0.11 -12.29
C ARG A 489 -24.80 1.28 -12.80
N ILE A 490 -25.87 1.85 -12.29
CA ILE A 490 -26.32 3.19 -12.61
C ILE A 490 -25.97 4.10 -11.42
N MET A 491 -25.28 5.19 -11.69
CA MET A 491 -24.95 6.20 -10.70
C MET A 491 -25.59 7.52 -11.09
N GLY A 492 -26.33 8.14 -10.15
CA GLY A 492 -26.98 9.42 -10.32
C GLY A 492 -26.37 10.51 -9.45
N PHE A 493 -26.02 11.64 -10.03
CA PHE A 493 -25.47 12.82 -9.36
C PHE A 493 -26.46 13.97 -9.31
#